data_d44f524ca189c28dafa562618ee31d17
#
_entry.id   d44f524ca189c28dafa562618ee31d17
#
_cell.length_a   1.000
_cell.length_b   1.000
_cell.length_c   1.000
_cell.angle_alpha   90.00
_cell.angle_beta   90.00
_cell.angle_gamma   90.00
#
_symmetry.space_group_name_H-M   'P 1'
#
loop_
_entity.id
_entity.type
_entity.pdbx_description
1 polymer ?
#
loop_
_entity_poly.entity_id
_entity_poly.type
_entity_poly.pdbx_seq_one_letter_code
_entity_poly.pdbx_strand_id
1 'polypeptide(L)'
;MSGPMPTPALLRLRAEVTAHVEPHEVRVLRHRGTCGDAVDAAAIDPGSLGVPVVDAACDGACWAAPAATVVRPGHRHRFARLDRGVPEELAACVRGACDEAYAGSGEAGLTARLGRNDGSLADVLAQGAYAAAALAATLPPARIIDVLRGVGLTGRGGAHFPVATKWGLLAAHEHDEKVLVVNAEEGEPGVFKDRHLLEGDPHRLIEGILIACRATGIREAYVYINGQARNGRDAFERALADAEAAGIVGGRALGGTGVAIHVRSGAGGYVCGEESVILNSIEGERPVPRYKPPFATDIGLFGRPTLINNAETLCAVTTIFDSPPPPTKLVPLSGDVPRPGLYEVPVDGNMTWAGVLAMAGVMPARVQALLLGGPSGRFVLPEEFDTPLEMRGLGAGGTVVLGPGADIARITRSLGAYNARESCGECTPCREGTQRLVQLLADPVAHRERIDALIEVMTEASLCALGGMAGRPVTSALTAFPDAFELTAVTERSAR
;
A
#
# COMPACT_ATOMS: atom_id res chain seq x y z
N MET A 1 -5.93 -7.88 -25.07
CA MET A 1 -7.37 -7.47 -25.18
C MET A 1 -7.42 -5.96 -25.18
N SER A 2 -8.09 -5.32 -26.14
CA SER A 2 -8.17 -3.86 -26.24
C SER A 2 -9.02 -3.34 -25.07
N GLY A 3 -8.44 -2.47 -24.24
CA GLY A 3 -9.18 -1.76 -23.19
C GLY A 3 -10.37 -0.94 -23.72
N PRO A 4 -11.24 -0.42 -22.87
CA PRO A 4 -12.38 0.36 -23.30
C PRO A 4 -11.94 1.56 -24.13
N MET A 5 -12.70 1.86 -25.17
CA MET A 5 -12.47 3.04 -26.00
C MET A 5 -12.48 4.30 -25.13
N PRO A 6 -11.45 5.14 -25.22
CA PRO A 6 -11.39 6.36 -24.42
C PRO A 6 -12.56 7.29 -24.75
N THR A 7 -13.15 7.89 -23.71
CA THR A 7 -14.26 8.83 -23.89
C THR A 7 -13.80 10.08 -24.65
N PRO A 8 -14.70 10.76 -25.39
CA PRO A 8 -14.37 12.01 -26.09
C PRO A 8 -13.75 13.08 -25.16
N ALA A 9 -14.17 13.12 -23.89
CA ALA A 9 -13.61 14.04 -22.89
C ALA A 9 -12.16 13.71 -22.59
N LEU A 10 -11.81 12.42 -22.42
CA LEU A 10 -10.45 11.97 -22.17
C LEU A 10 -9.55 12.19 -23.39
N LEU A 11 -10.06 11.98 -24.61
CA LEU A 11 -9.31 12.24 -25.84
C LEU A 11 -8.96 13.72 -25.99
N ARG A 12 -9.91 14.63 -25.70
CA ARG A 12 -9.64 16.08 -25.69
C ARG A 12 -8.59 16.44 -24.64
N LEU A 13 -8.74 15.98 -23.40
CA LEU A 13 -7.80 16.23 -22.33
C LEU A 13 -6.38 15.76 -22.72
N ARG A 14 -6.26 14.55 -23.27
CA ARG A 14 -4.96 14.04 -23.76
C ARG A 14 -4.35 14.96 -24.80
N ALA A 15 -5.12 15.36 -25.81
CA ALA A 15 -4.64 16.24 -26.87
C ALA A 15 -4.19 17.61 -26.31
N GLU A 16 -4.93 18.20 -25.37
CA GLU A 16 -4.58 19.48 -24.75
C GLU A 16 -3.29 19.39 -23.93
N VAL A 17 -3.17 18.36 -23.08
CA VAL A 17 -2.00 18.18 -22.20
C VAL A 17 -0.76 17.81 -22.99
N THR A 18 -0.88 16.95 -24.03
CA THR A 18 0.27 16.49 -24.82
C THR A 18 0.71 17.49 -25.88
N ALA A 19 -0.10 18.48 -26.24
CA ALA A 19 0.25 19.50 -27.25
C ALA A 19 1.49 20.31 -26.91
N HIS A 20 1.91 20.33 -25.66
CA HIS A 20 3.06 21.09 -25.16
C HIS A 20 4.25 20.20 -24.76
N VAL A 21 4.16 18.88 -24.97
CA VAL A 21 5.23 17.94 -24.62
C VAL A 21 5.94 17.51 -25.88
N GLU A 22 7.26 17.79 -25.96
CA GLU A 22 8.09 17.24 -27.03
C GLU A 22 8.23 15.73 -26.85
N PRO A 23 7.84 14.91 -27.85
CA PRO A 23 8.00 13.47 -27.75
C PRO A 23 9.48 13.10 -27.85
N HIS A 24 10.06 12.62 -26.78
CA HIS A 24 11.38 12.01 -26.81
C HIS A 24 11.25 10.55 -27.26
N GLU A 25 11.87 10.22 -28.39
CA GLU A 25 11.86 8.83 -28.92
C GLU A 25 12.63 7.87 -28.01
N VAL A 26 13.67 8.35 -27.35
CA VAL A 26 14.49 7.57 -26.39
C VAL A 26 14.74 8.39 -25.13
N ARG A 27 14.48 7.80 -23.97
CA ARG A 27 14.78 8.41 -22.68
C ARG A 27 15.21 7.37 -21.65
N VAL A 28 15.89 7.81 -20.63
CA VAL A 28 16.26 7.00 -19.47
C VAL A 28 15.46 7.47 -18.26
N LEU A 29 14.67 6.57 -17.68
CA LEU A 29 13.97 6.80 -16.43
C LEU A 29 14.88 6.37 -15.28
N ARG A 30 15.36 7.33 -14.48
CA ARG A 30 16.14 7.09 -13.26
C ARG A 30 15.18 6.96 -12.08
N HIS A 31 15.11 5.77 -11.47
CA HIS A 31 14.17 5.52 -10.38
C HIS A 31 14.64 6.15 -9.07
N ARG A 32 13.90 7.14 -8.59
CA ARG A 32 14.22 7.92 -7.40
C ARG A 32 13.40 7.40 -6.22
N GLY A 33 12.46 6.99 -5.95
CA GLY A 33 11.71 6.60 -4.75
C GLY A 33 12.57 6.30 -3.51
N THR A 34 11.94 6.03 -2.39
CA THR A 34 12.60 5.89 -1.08
C THR A 34 13.84 4.96 -1.10
N CYS A 35 13.79 3.85 -1.83
CA CYS A 35 14.93 2.92 -1.92
C CYS A 35 16.05 3.47 -2.80
N GLY A 36 15.72 4.14 -3.91
CA GLY A 36 16.69 4.79 -4.80
C GLY A 36 17.45 5.92 -4.10
N ASP A 37 16.76 6.72 -3.32
CA ASP A 37 17.35 7.84 -2.57
C ASP A 37 18.24 7.33 -1.41
N ALA A 38 17.88 6.21 -0.79
CA ALA A 38 18.66 5.60 0.29
C ALA A 38 20.02 5.05 -0.17
N VAL A 39 20.19 4.73 -1.47
CA VAL A 39 21.41 4.15 -2.05
C VAL A 39 22.10 5.08 -3.05
N ASP A 40 21.77 6.37 -3.05
CA ASP A 40 22.33 7.40 -3.93
C ASP A 40 22.21 7.07 -5.44
N ALA A 41 21.01 7.19 -5.97
CA ALA A 41 20.73 7.00 -7.40
C ALA A 41 21.36 8.09 -8.30
N ALA A 42 22.15 9.03 -7.75
CA ALA A 42 22.85 10.08 -8.49
C ALA A 42 23.98 9.57 -9.40
N ALA A 43 24.33 8.28 -9.31
CA ALA A 43 25.41 7.67 -10.10
C ALA A 43 25.16 7.67 -11.63
N ILE A 44 23.93 7.96 -12.09
CA ILE A 44 23.62 8.08 -13.53
C ILE A 44 23.79 9.55 -13.94
N ASP A 45 24.95 9.86 -14.49
CA ASP A 45 25.20 11.20 -15.07
C ASP A 45 24.40 11.40 -16.36
N PRO A 46 23.45 12.37 -16.39
CA PRO A 46 22.67 12.66 -17.58
C PRO A 46 23.51 13.01 -18.81
N GLY A 47 24.64 13.69 -18.61
CA GLY A 47 25.52 14.15 -19.68
C GLY A 47 26.22 13.03 -20.44
N SER A 48 26.37 11.86 -19.83
CA SER A 48 27.12 10.74 -20.42
C SER A 48 26.34 9.93 -21.45
N LEU A 49 25.02 10.07 -21.51
CA LEU A 49 24.15 9.20 -22.33
C LEU A 49 23.67 9.83 -23.65
N GLY A 50 23.72 11.15 -23.78
CA GLY A 50 23.26 11.86 -24.98
C GLY A 50 21.75 11.80 -25.24
N VAL A 51 20.96 11.37 -24.26
CA VAL A 51 19.49 11.32 -24.26
C VAL A 51 18.96 11.87 -22.94
N PRO A 52 17.70 12.34 -22.90
CA PRO A 52 17.10 12.80 -21.66
C PRO A 52 17.15 11.73 -20.57
N VAL A 53 17.64 12.10 -19.39
CA VAL A 53 17.51 11.32 -18.15
C VAL A 53 16.47 12.01 -17.29
N VAL A 54 15.38 11.33 -17.02
CA VAL A 54 14.24 11.86 -16.27
C VAL A 54 14.13 11.10 -14.96
N ASP A 55 13.98 11.84 -13.86
CA ASP A 55 13.70 11.24 -12.57
C ASP A 55 12.29 10.64 -12.59
N ALA A 56 12.23 9.34 -12.48
CA ALA A 56 11.00 8.58 -12.41
C ALA A 56 10.73 8.14 -10.98
N ALA A 57 9.46 7.90 -10.71
CA ALA A 57 9.00 7.43 -9.41
C ALA A 57 9.41 5.97 -9.12
N CYS A 58 9.07 5.50 -7.92
CA CYS A 58 9.33 4.13 -7.48
C CYS A 58 8.66 3.10 -8.40
N ASP A 59 9.39 2.05 -8.74
CA ASP A 59 8.94 0.94 -9.57
C ASP A 59 8.52 -0.31 -8.76
N GLY A 60 8.56 -0.23 -7.44
CA GLY A 60 8.25 -1.34 -6.54
C GLY A 60 9.35 -2.40 -6.41
N ALA A 61 10.40 -2.34 -7.24
CA ALA A 61 11.50 -3.31 -7.21
C ALA A 61 12.66 -2.81 -6.32
N CYS A 62 12.45 -2.78 -5.00
CA CYS A 62 13.42 -2.28 -4.02
C CYS A 62 14.80 -2.94 -4.14
N TRP A 63 14.85 -4.20 -4.56
CA TRP A 63 16.09 -4.96 -4.77
C TRP A 63 16.94 -4.42 -5.92
N ALA A 64 16.34 -3.71 -6.86
CA ALA A 64 17.01 -3.20 -8.06
C ALA A 64 17.71 -1.86 -7.85
N ALA A 65 17.44 -1.16 -6.74
CA ALA A 65 17.99 0.16 -6.47
C ALA A 65 19.52 0.15 -6.28
N PRO A 66 20.27 1.14 -6.79
CA PRO A 66 19.86 2.17 -7.75
C PRO A 66 19.53 1.55 -9.12
N ALA A 67 18.47 2.03 -9.74
CA ALA A 67 17.97 1.44 -10.98
C ALA A 67 17.61 2.51 -12.01
N ALA A 68 17.68 2.13 -13.28
CA ALA A 68 17.18 2.93 -14.39
C ALA A 68 16.50 2.05 -15.44
N THR A 69 15.54 2.63 -16.16
CA THR A 69 14.91 1.98 -17.31
C THR A 69 15.15 2.80 -18.56
N VAL A 70 15.73 2.19 -19.57
CA VAL A 70 15.76 2.76 -20.93
C VAL A 70 14.41 2.51 -21.56
N VAL A 71 13.76 3.60 -22.00
CA VAL A 71 12.48 3.57 -22.71
C VAL A 71 12.72 3.99 -24.14
N ARG A 72 12.28 3.17 -25.10
CA ARG A 72 12.28 3.43 -26.52
C ARG A 72 10.92 3.02 -27.10
N PRO A 73 10.53 3.46 -28.31
CA PRO A 73 9.31 2.98 -28.93
C PRO A 73 9.25 1.45 -28.98
N GLY A 74 8.26 0.86 -28.32
CA GLY A 74 8.04 -0.59 -28.25
C GLY A 74 9.01 -1.37 -27.34
N HIS A 75 9.99 -0.72 -26.70
CA HIS A 75 10.98 -1.40 -25.86
C HIS A 75 11.18 -0.73 -24.51
N ARG A 76 11.37 -1.55 -23.48
CA ARG A 76 11.79 -1.12 -22.15
C ARG A 76 12.80 -2.11 -21.58
N HIS A 77 13.92 -1.59 -21.11
CA HIS A 77 14.95 -2.42 -20.49
C HIS A 77 15.38 -1.81 -19.15
N ARG A 78 15.24 -2.56 -18.06
CA ARG A 78 15.65 -2.16 -16.72
C ARG A 78 17.07 -2.59 -16.46
N PHE A 79 17.86 -1.67 -15.92
CA PHE A 79 19.17 -1.92 -15.32
C PHE A 79 19.05 -1.78 -13.80
N ALA A 80 19.58 -2.77 -13.07
CA ALA A 80 19.52 -2.85 -11.62
C ALA A 80 20.92 -2.68 -11.02
N ARG A 81 20.96 -2.18 -9.77
CA ARG A 81 22.19 -2.07 -8.97
C ARG A 81 23.31 -1.28 -9.66
N LEU A 82 22.96 -0.08 -10.09
CA LEU A 82 23.85 0.85 -10.79
C LEU A 82 24.81 1.60 -9.82
N ASP A 83 25.20 0.95 -8.73
CA ASP A 83 26.12 1.46 -7.70
C ASP A 83 27.54 1.71 -8.20
N ARG A 84 27.90 1.19 -9.38
CA ARG A 84 29.23 1.33 -10.01
C ARG A 84 29.28 2.28 -11.20
N GLY A 85 28.24 3.12 -11.36
CA GLY A 85 28.12 4.04 -12.49
C GLY A 85 27.27 3.51 -13.65
N VAL A 86 27.33 4.18 -14.80
CA VAL A 86 26.57 3.80 -15.99
C VAL A 86 27.27 2.65 -16.71
N PRO A 87 26.69 1.43 -16.76
CA PRO A 87 27.32 0.32 -17.47
C PRO A 87 27.30 0.55 -18.99
N GLU A 88 28.28 0.01 -19.69
CA GLU A 88 28.34 0.11 -21.15
C GLU A 88 27.09 -0.49 -21.82
N GLU A 89 26.49 -1.52 -21.21
CA GLU A 89 25.25 -2.15 -21.67
C GLU A 89 24.07 -1.16 -21.64
N LEU A 90 23.98 -0.29 -20.64
CA LEU A 90 22.94 0.75 -20.61
C LEU A 90 23.12 1.74 -21.74
N ALA A 91 24.34 2.21 -21.98
CA ALA A 91 24.65 3.08 -23.08
C ALA A 91 24.42 2.41 -24.45
N ALA A 92 24.72 1.13 -24.57
CA ALA A 92 24.44 0.32 -25.77
C ALA A 92 22.91 0.18 -25.99
N CYS A 93 22.14 -0.04 -24.93
CA CYS A 93 20.69 -0.11 -24.97
C CYS A 93 20.07 1.21 -25.42
N VAL A 94 20.56 2.36 -24.96
CA VAL A 94 20.16 3.68 -25.45
C VAL A 94 20.36 3.81 -26.97
N ARG A 95 21.45 3.27 -27.50
CA ARG A 95 21.77 3.25 -28.95
C ARG A 95 21.02 2.19 -29.75
N GLY A 96 20.20 1.36 -29.11
CA GLY A 96 19.39 0.36 -29.78
C GLY A 96 19.88 -1.09 -29.69
N ALA A 97 20.99 -1.34 -29.00
CA ALA A 97 21.61 -2.67 -28.87
C ALA A 97 21.24 -3.36 -27.57
N CYS A 98 19.95 -3.61 -27.33
CA CYS A 98 19.52 -4.45 -26.22
C CYS A 98 18.25 -5.23 -26.58
N ASP A 99 18.17 -6.45 -26.06
CA ASP A 99 16.98 -7.26 -26.06
C ASP A 99 16.01 -6.77 -24.97
N GLU A 100 14.73 -7.05 -25.15
CA GLU A 100 13.73 -6.67 -24.15
C GLU A 100 13.96 -7.48 -22.86
N ALA A 101 14.26 -6.81 -21.75
CA ALA A 101 14.35 -7.42 -20.44
C ALA A 101 13.76 -6.47 -19.40
N TYR A 102 12.46 -6.58 -19.14
CA TYR A 102 11.79 -5.87 -18.07
C TYR A 102 11.32 -6.87 -17.01
N ALA A 103 12.06 -6.96 -15.91
CA ALA A 103 11.65 -7.65 -14.70
C ALA A 103 10.98 -6.65 -13.74
N GLY A 104 9.86 -6.08 -14.12
CA GLY A 104 9.06 -5.19 -13.27
C GLY A 104 8.07 -5.95 -12.40
N SER A 105 7.40 -5.25 -11.51
CA SER A 105 6.42 -5.78 -10.57
C SER A 105 5.08 -6.17 -11.22
N GLY A 106 4.97 -6.27 -12.52
CA GLY A 106 3.77 -6.72 -13.25
C GLY A 106 3.47 -5.91 -14.50
N GLU A 107 2.79 -6.54 -15.47
CA GLU A 107 2.38 -5.89 -16.71
C GLU A 107 0.91 -5.42 -16.69
N ALA A 108 0.17 -5.78 -15.63
CA ALA A 108 -1.25 -5.49 -15.50
C ALA A 108 -1.61 -5.13 -14.05
N GLY A 109 -2.79 -4.57 -13.84
CA GLY A 109 -3.32 -4.25 -12.52
C GLY A 109 -2.77 -2.97 -11.91
N LEU A 110 -2.58 -2.97 -10.59
CA LEU A 110 -2.17 -1.80 -9.82
C LEU A 110 -0.71 -1.41 -10.07
N THR A 111 0.14 -2.37 -10.36
CA THR A 111 1.58 -2.15 -10.56
C THR A 111 1.95 -1.85 -12.01
N ALA A 112 0.98 -1.86 -12.93
CA ALA A 112 1.22 -1.73 -14.36
C ALA A 112 1.95 -0.43 -14.78
N ARG A 113 1.76 0.68 -14.06
CA ARG A 113 2.40 1.97 -14.35
C ARG A 113 3.58 2.29 -13.42
N LEU A 114 3.81 1.50 -12.37
CA LEU A 114 4.93 1.72 -11.45
C LEU A 114 6.27 1.65 -12.20
N GLY A 115 7.09 2.68 -12.06
CA GLY A 115 8.39 2.78 -12.72
C GLY A 115 8.37 2.89 -14.24
N ARG A 116 7.20 3.10 -14.84
CA ARG A 116 7.02 3.22 -16.29
C ARG A 116 6.68 4.64 -16.74
N ASN A 117 6.45 5.54 -15.82
CA ASN A 117 6.13 6.94 -16.06
C ASN A 117 7.14 7.85 -15.35
N ASP A 118 7.24 9.09 -15.82
CA ASP A 118 8.07 10.14 -15.23
C ASP A 118 7.32 10.97 -14.18
N GLY A 119 6.10 10.57 -13.84
CA GLY A 119 5.23 11.27 -12.89
C GLY A 119 4.47 12.46 -13.48
N SER A 120 4.72 12.85 -14.74
CA SER A 120 3.97 13.92 -15.39
C SER A 120 2.58 13.47 -15.83
N LEU A 121 1.63 14.40 -15.81
CA LEU A 121 0.26 14.14 -16.27
C LEU A 121 0.24 13.67 -17.74
N ALA A 122 1.10 14.23 -18.59
CA ALA A 122 1.18 13.85 -20.01
C ALA A 122 1.55 12.37 -20.19
N ASP A 123 2.60 11.92 -19.47
CA ASP A 123 3.08 10.55 -19.59
C ASP A 123 2.07 9.53 -19.04
N VAL A 124 1.46 9.81 -17.89
CA VAL A 124 0.45 8.89 -17.32
C VAL A 124 -0.84 8.84 -18.17
N LEU A 125 -1.25 9.96 -18.79
CA LEU A 125 -2.36 9.97 -19.75
C LEU A 125 -2.05 9.13 -20.99
N ALA A 126 -0.82 9.18 -21.51
CA ALA A 126 -0.39 8.32 -22.61
C ALA A 126 -0.47 6.83 -22.24
N GLN A 127 -0.30 6.50 -20.95
CA GLN A 127 -0.41 5.14 -20.42
C GLN A 127 -1.82 4.79 -19.92
N GLY A 128 -2.84 5.57 -20.25
CA GLY A 128 -4.24 5.25 -19.97
C GLY A 128 -4.81 5.76 -18.63
N ALA A 129 -4.08 6.59 -17.89
CA ALA A 129 -4.62 7.19 -16.68
C ALA A 129 -5.94 7.93 -16.93
N TYR A 130 -6.80 7.96 -15.92
CA TYR A 130 -8.12 8.59 -15.90
C TYR A 130 -9.16 7.98 -16.87
N ALA A 131 -8.87 6.83 -17.51
CA ALA A 131 -9.84 6.16 -18.36
C ALA A 131 -11.05 5.64 -17.57
N ALA A 132 -10.78 5.06 -16.39
CA ALA A 132 -11.83 4.55 -15.50
C ALA A 132 -12.69 5.70 -14.94
N ALA A 133 -12.09 6.82 -14.53
CA ALA A 133 -12.83 7.98 -14.05
C ALA A 133 -13.70 8.61 -15.15
N ALA A 134 -13.16 8.73 -16.36
CA ALA A 134 -13.90 9.23 -17.50
C ALA A 134 -15.10 8.35 -17.86
N LEU A 135 -14.94 7.01 -17.78
CA LEU A 135 -16.05 6.08 -17.97
C LEU A 135 -17.07 6.19 -16.82
N ALA A 136 -16.61 6.19 -15.56
CA ALA A 136 -17.47 6.32 -14.39
C ALA A 136 -18.28 7.63 -14.41
N ALA A 137 -17.73 8.73 -14.93
CA ALA A 137 -18.44 10.00 -15.10
C ALA A 137 -19.66 9.90 -16.02
N THR A 138 -19.67 8.96 -16.95
CA THR A 138 -20.82 8.71 -17.85
C THR A 138 -21.92 7.86 -17.21
N LEU A 139 -21.63 7.19 -16.08
CA LEU A 139 -22.53 6.27 -15.43
C LEU A 139 -23.37 6.98 -14.34
N PRO A 140 -24.62 6.54 -14.11
CA PRO A 140 -25.35 6.90 -12.90
C PRO A 140 -24.59 6.41 -11.64
N PRO A 141 -24.58 7.17 -10.53
CA PRO A 141 -23.91 6.78 -9.30
C PRO A 141 -24.22 5.36 -8.81
N ALA A 142 -25.47 4.95 -8.84
CA ALA A 142 -25.89 3.61 -8.43
C ALA A 142 -25.24 2.51 -9.28
N ARG A 143 -25.04 2.74 -10.58
CA ARG A 143 -24.37 1.76 -11.47
C ARG A 143 -22.90 1.54 -11.12
N ILE A 144 -22.20 2.57 -10.64
CA ILE A 144 -20.82 2.42 -10.16
C ILE A 144 -20.80 1.47 -8.96
N ILE A 145 -21.73 1.66 -8.01
CA ILE A 145 -21.85 0.80 -6.82
C ILE A 145 -22.24 -0.65 -7.22
N ASP A 146 -23.12 -0.82 -8.21
CA ASP A 146 -23.49 -2.15 -8.70
C ASP A 146 -22.33 -2.89 -9.36
N VAL A 147 -21.50 -2.20 -10.14
CA VAL A 147 -20.27 -2.77 -10.72
C VAL A 147 -19.35 -3.26 -9.61
N LEU A 148 -19.08 -2.45 -8.57
CA LEU A 148 -18.27 -2.83 -7.42
C LEU A 148 -18.85 -4.04 -6.66
N ARG A 149 -20.18 -4.10 -6.55
CA ARG A 149 -20.88 -5.23 -5.92
C ARG A 149 -20.74 -6.51 -6.74
N GLY A 150 -20.87 -6.41 -8.07
CA GLY A 150 -20.74 -7.54 -8.98
C GLY A 150 -19.35 -8.17 -8.97
N VAL A 151 -18.31 -7.35 -8.79
CA VAL A 151 -16.90 -7.82 -8.69
C VAL A 151 -16.56 -8.30 -7.27
N GLY A 152 -17.35 -7.93 -6.26
CA GLY A 152 -17.10 -8.31 -4.86
C GLY A 152 -15.88 -7.64 -4.25
N LEU A 153 -15.52 -6.42 -4.69
CA LEU A 153 -14.36 -5.71 -4.16
C LEU A 153 -14.48 -5.48 -2.65
N THR A 154 -13.45 -5.91 -1.92
CA THR A 154 -13.30 -5.67 -0.48
C THR A 154 -12.18 -4.67 -0.19
N GLY A 155 -12.22 -4.04 0.99
CA GLY A 155 -11.19 -3.12 1.46
C GLY A 155 -9.82 -3.77 1.54
N ARG A 156 -8.77 -3.03 1.20
CA ARG A 156 -7.37 -3.49 1.13
C ARG A 156 -6.53 -3.10 2.35
N GLY A 157 -7.10 -2.36 3.29
CA GLY A 157 -6.41 -1.92 4.51
C GLY A 157 -6.36 -2.94 5.66
N GLY A 158 -6.83 -4.18 5.43
CA GLY A 158 -6.78 -5.29 6.41
C GLY A 158 -8.14 -5.73 6.96
N ALA A 159 -9.15 -4.86 7.03
CA ALA A 159 -10.48 -5.22 7.55
C ALA A 159 -11.39 -5.95 6.53
N HIS A 160 -11.08 -5.89 5.25
CA HIS A 160 -11.79 -6.57 4.15
C HIS A 160 -13.31 -6.30 4.08
N PHE A 161 -13.76 -5.14 4.54
CA PHE A 161 -15.17 -4.76 4.46
C PHE A 161 -15.60 -4.54 3.00
N PRO A 162 -16.79 -5.00 2.55
CA PRO A 162 -17.25 -4.84 1.18
C PRO A 162 -17.37 -3.37 0.78
N VAL A 163 -16.64 -2.96 -0.28
CA VAL A 163 -16.59 -1.56 -0.74
C VAL A 163 -17.96 -1.07 -1.19
N ALA A 164 -18.69 -1.88 -1.98
CA ALA A 164 -20.03 -1.53 -2.47
C ALA A 164 -21.03 -1.28 -1.34
N THR A 165 -20.93 -2.03 -0.22
CA THR A 165 -21.78 -1.82 0.96
C THR A 165 -21.46 -0.47 1.62
N LYS A 166 -20.18 -0.19 1.88
CA LYS A 166 -19.75 1.06 2.52
C LYS A 166 -20.12 2.29 1.68
N TRP A 167 -19.91 2.21 0.36
CA TRP A 167 -20.26 3.30 -0.56
C TRP A 167 -21.78 3.48 -0.69
N GLY A 168 -22.53 2.36 -0.68
CA GLY A 168 -23.98 2.39 -0.72
C GLY A 168 -24.61 3.09 0.50
N LEU A 169 -24.05 2.85 1.70
CA LEU A 169 -24.47 3.55 2.93
C LEU A 169 -24.30 5.06 2.80
N LEU A 170 -23.13 5.51 2.32
CA LEU A 170 -22.85 6.94 2.12
C LEU A 170 -23.70 7.55 1.00
N ALA A 171 -23.90 6.82 -0.12
CA ALA A 171 -24.73 7.30 -1.22
C ALA A 171 -26.18 7.52 -0.79
N ALA A 172 -26.72 6.62 0.05
CA ALA A 172 -28.07 6.68 0.58
C ALA A 172 -28.27 7.67 1.74
N HIS A 173 -27.18 8.17 2.33
CA HIS A 173 -27.27 9.11 3.45
C HIS A 173 -27.82 10.45 2.99
N GLU A 174 -28.82 11.00 3.71
CA GLU A 174 -29.55 12.21 3.35
C GLU A 174 -28.76 13.51 3.52
N HIS A 175 -27.67 13.48 4.27
CA HIS A 175 -26.84 14.68 4.51
C HIS A 175 -26.15 15.14 3.22
N ASP A 176 -26.30 16.42 2.88
CA ASP A 176 -25.75 16.99 1.64
C ASP A 176 -24.21 17.09 1.65
N GLU A 177 -23.63 17.36 2.82
CA GLU A 177 -22.19 17.52 3.00
C GLU A 177 -21.57 16.23 3.54
N LYS A 178 -21.10 15.38 2.64
CA LYS A 178 -20.38 14.14 2.93
C LYS A 178 -18.90 14.31 2.62
N VAL A 179 -18.04 13.55 3.31
CA VAL A 179 -16.58 13.65 3.17
C VAL A 179 -15.97 12.30 2.83
N LEU A 180 -14.94 12.31 2.00
CA LEU A 180 -14.05 11.16 1.81
C LEU A 180 -12.75 11.39 2.59
N VAL A 181 -12.34 10.40 3.37
CA VAL A 181 -10.99 10.34 3.96
C VAL A 181 -10.26 9.15 3.36
N VAL A 182 -9.16 9.45 2.68
CA VAL A 182 -8.23 8.46 2.16
C VAL A 182 -7.23 8.12 3.24
N ASN A 183 -7.25 6.88 3.69
CA ASN A 183 -6.28 6.36 4.64
C ASN A 183 -5.03 5.89 3.86
N ALA A 184 -4.00 6.72 3.86
CA ALA A 184 -2.65 6.42 3.41
C ALA A 184 -1.66 6.47 4.60
N GLU A 185 -2.17 6.23 5.81
CA GLU A 185 -1.37 6.08 7.03
C GLU A 185 -0.87 4.63 7.11
N GLU A 186 0.33 4.40 6.65
CA GLU A 186 0.97 3.11 6.56
C GLU A 186 2.08 3.01 7.60
N GLY A 187 1.68 2.83 8.88
CA GLY A 187 2.59 2.76 10.02
C GLY A 187 2.95 1.33 10.45
N GLU A 188 2.40 0.28 9.81
CA GLU A 188 2.67 -1.11 10.18
C GLU A 188 4.04 -1.57 9.67
N PRO A 189 4.97 -2.03 10.53
CA PRO A 189 6.26 -2.55 10.10
C PRO A 189 6.13 -3.71 9.11
N GLY A 190 6.84 -3.60 7.98
CA GLY A 190 6.78 -4.58 6.90
C GLY A 190 5.68 -4.30 5.85
N VAL A 191 4.84 -3.28 6.06
CA VAL A 191 3.88 -2.80 5.06
C VAL A 191 4.43 -1.54 4.41
N PHE A 192 4.48 -1.50 3.06
CA PHE A 192 4.98 -0.36 2.28
C PHE A 192 4.31 -0.23 0.90
N LYS A 193 3.07 -0.71 0.76
CA LYS A 193 2.32 -0.73 -0.49
C LYS A 193 1.72 0.64 -0.86
N ASP A 194 1.13 1.32 0.14
CA ASP A 194 0.47 2.61 -0.08
C ASP A 194 1.49 3.69 -0.42
N ARG A 195 2.67 3.66 0.23
CA ARG A 195 3.81 4.52 -0.11
C ARG A 195 4.26 4.31 -1.55
N HIS A 196 4.40 3.05 -2.02
CA HIS A 196 4.80 2.77 -3.40
C HIS A 196 3.75 3.24 -4.42
N LEU A 197 2.47 3.16 -4.10
CA LEU A 197 1.41 3.70 -4.95
C LEU A 197 1.47 5.24 -5.02
N LEU A 198 1.70 5.90 -3.87
CA LEU A 198 1.85 7.36 -3.82
C LEU A 198 3.09 7.84 -4.57
N GLU A 199 4.23 7.14 -4.44
CA GLU A 199 5.48 7.48 -5.12
C GLU A 199 5.43 7.15 -6.62
N GLY A 200 4.83 6.03 -7.00
CA GLY A 200 4.94 5.45 -8.34
C GLY A 200 3.78 5.75 -9.29
N ASP A 201 2.57 5.96 -8.76
CA ASP A 201 1.37 6.22 -9.56
C ASP A 201 0.33 7.03 -8.78
N PRO A 202 0.66 8.24 -8.32
CA PRO A 202 -0.25 9.08 -7.53
C PRO A 202 -1.52 9.46 -8.29
N HIS A 203 -1.46 9.58 -9.61
CA HIS A 203 -2.62 9.86 -10.46
C HIS A 203 -3.67 8.75 -10.41
N ARG A 204 -3.28 7.49 -10.17
CA ARG A 204 -4.23 6.39 -9.97
C ARG A 204 -5.06 6.58 -8.69
N LEU A 205 -4.43 7.08 -7.62
CA LEU A 205 -5.15 7.37 -6.40
C LEU A 205 -6.13 8.54 -6.60
N ILE A 206 -5.73 9.61 -7.29
CA ILE A 206 -6.62 10.73 -7.66
C ILE A 206 -7.80 10.21 -8.48
N GLU A 207 -7.54 9.35 -9.46
CA GLU A 207 -8.58 8.71 -10.28
C GLU A 207 -9.58 7.92 -9.43
N GLY A 208 -9.10 7.11 -8.48
CA GLY A 208 -9.94 6.36 -7.54
C GLY A 208 -10.78 7.25 -6.62
N ILE A 209 -10.22 8.37 -6.15
CA ILE A 209 -10.94 9.40 -5.37
C ILE A 209 -12.09 9.97 -6.19
N LEU A 210 -11.86 10.34 -7.44
CA LEU A 210 -12.90 10.90 -8.32
C LEU A 210 -14.04 9.92 -8.55
N ILE A 211 -13.75 8.64 -8.76
CA ILE A 211 -14.76 7.58 -8.91
C ILE A 211 -15.58 7.43 -7.62
N ALA A 212 -14.93 7.41 -6.46
CA ALA A 212 -15.61 7.32 -5.17
C ALA A 212 -16.53 8.52 -4.93
N CYS A 213 -16.05 9.72 -5.18
CA CYS A 213 -16.81 10.95 -5.05
C CYS A 213 -18.04 10.97 -6.02
N ARG A 214 -17.84 10.51 -7.25
CA ARG A 214 -18.93 10.38 -8.23
C ARG A 214 -20.00 9.40 -7.76
N ALA A 215 -19.62 8.25 -7.21
CA ALA A 215 -20.53 7.20 -6.77
C ALA A 215 -21.34 7.58 -5.53
N THR A 216 -20.76 8.39 -4.64
CA THR A 216 -21.33 8.70 -3.31
C THR A 216 -21.90 10.11 -3.18
N GLY A 217 -21.67 10.97 -4.19
CA GLY A 217 -22.06 12.38 -4.16
C GLY A 217 -21.14 13.27 -3.31
N ILE A 218 -20.02 12.75 -2.84
CA ILE A 218 -19.01 13.49 -2.06
C ILE A 218 -18.32 14.53 -2.94
N ARG A 219 -18.05 15.72 -2.37
CA ARG A 219 -17.37 16.83 -3.06
C ARG A 219 -16.09 17.29 -2.38
N GLU A 220 -15.76 16.72 -1.23
CA GLU A 220 -14.59 17.08 -0.44
C GLU A 220 -13.88 15.81 0.02
N ALA A 221 -12.59 15.71 -0.27
CA ALA A 221 -11.76 14.59 0.11
C ALA A 221 -10.51 15.04 0.87
N TYR A 222 -10.13 14.28 1.89
CA TYR A 222 -8.89 14.45 2.64
C TYR A 222 -8.01 13.23 2.41
N VAL A 223 -6.78 13.45 1.96
CA VAL A 223 -5.77 12.39 1.81
C VAL A 223 -4.81 12.47 2.99
N TYR A 224 -4.94 11.52 3.91
CA TYR A 224 -4.15 11.46 5.13
C TYR A 224 -2.97 10.53 4.91
N ILE A 225 -1.78 11.13 4.79
CA ILE A 225 -0.52 10.44 4.43
C ILE A 225 0.37 10.35 5.66
N ASN A 226 0.98 9.18 5.90
CA ASN A 226 1.96 8.98 6.96
C ASN A 226 3.06 10.04 6.92
N GLY A 227 3.33 10.70 8.05
CA GLY A 227 4.29 11.80 8.13
C GLY A 227 5.74 11.44 7.75
N GLN A 228 6.08 10.14 7.76
CA GLN A 228 7.38 9.64 7.33
C GLN A 228 7.45 9.37 5.82
N ALA A 229 6.31 9.26 5.13
CA ALA A 229 6.23 9.01 3.69
C ALA A 229 6.39 10.31 2.87
N ARG A 230 7.50 11.03 3.07
CA ARG A 230 7.76 12.36 2.46
C ARG A 230 7.73 12.30 0.93
N ASN A 231 8.47 11.36 0.33
CA ASN A 231 8.52 11.22 -1.14
C ASN A 231 7.15 10.93 -1.73
N GLY A 232 6.36 10.08 -1.08
CA GLY A 232 4.99 9.78 -1.50
C GLY A 232 4.06 10.99 -1.40
N ARG A 233 4.19 11.78 -0.32
CA ARG A 233 3.42 13.02 -0.16
C ARG A 233 3.80 14.02 -1.25
N ASP A 234 5.09 14.28 -1.45
CA ASP A 234 5.57 15.27 -2.42
C ASP A 234 5.19 14.86 -3.86
N ALA A 235 5.22 13.55 -4.18
CA ALA A 235 4.76 13.03 -5.46
C ALA A 235 3.24 13.21 -5.64
N PHE A 236 2.45 12.93 -4.61
CA PHE A 236 1.00 13.10 -4.65
C PHE A 236 0.61 14.58 -4.77
N GLU A 237 1.26 15.49 -4.04
CA GLU A 237 1.00 16.94 -4.11
C GLU A 237 1.32 17.50 -5.50
N ARG A 238 2.41 17.06 -6.15
CA ARG A 238 2.70 17.43 -7.55
C ARG A 238 1.63 16.93 -8.52
N ALA A 239 1.26 15.65 -8.42
CA ALA A 239 0.23 15.07 -9.28
C ALA A 239 -1.14 15.73 -9.07
N LEU A 240 -1.46 16.14 -7.83
CA LEU A 240 -2.68 16.87 -7.53
C LEU A 240 -2.67 18.25 -8.20
N ALA A 241 -1.54 19.00 -8.10
CA ALA A 241 -1.40 20.30 -8.75
C ALA A 241 -1.54 20.20 -10.28
N ASP A 242 -0.96 19.17 -10.91
CA ASP A 242 -1.10 18.92 -12.34
C ASP A 242 -2.56 18.60 -12.71
N ALA A 243 -3.24 17.80 -11.91
CA ALA A 243 -4.64 17.43 -12.12
C ALA A 243 -5.59 18.62 -11.91
N GLU A 244 -5.29 19.52 -10.98
CA GLU A 244 -6.02 20.79 -10.76
C GLU A 244 -5.82 21.73 -11.94
N ALA A 245 -4.58 21.94 -12.37
CA ALA A 245 -4.24 22.80 -13.51
C ALA A 245 -4.91 22.33 -14.80
N ALA A 246 -5.05 21.03 -15.00
CA ALA A 246 -5.76 20.42 -16.13
C ALA A 246 -7.30 20.40 -15.95
N GLY A 247 -7.85 20.90 -14.85
CA GLY A 247 -9.28 20.89 -14.55
C GLY A 247 -9.87 19.50 -14.31
N ILE A 248 -9.04 18.49 -14.04
CA ILE A 248 -9.47 17.13 -13.65
C ILE A 248 -10.03 17.15 -12.23
N VAL A 249 -9.30 17.78 -11.32
CA VAL A 249 -9.72 18.04 -9.93
C VAL A 249 -10.24 19.47 -9.85
N GLY A 250 -11.32 19.72 -9.10
CA GLY A 250 -11.95 21.03 -8.97
C GLY A 250 -12.70 21.52 -10.22
N GLY A 251 -12.33 21.02 -11.40
CA GLY A 251 -12.89 21.36 -12.69
C GLY A 251 -13.91 20.35 -13.21
N ARG A 252 -14.13 20.37 -14.54
CA ARG A 252 -15.10 19.51 -15.24
C ARG A 252 -14.51 18.80 -16.44
N ALA A 253 -13.18 18.69 -16.53
CA ALA A 253 -12.51 18.13 -17.72
C ALA A 253 -12.98 16.71 -18.08
N LEU A 254 -13.31 15.88 -17.09
CA LEU A 254 -13.82 14.52 -17.28
C LEU A 254 -15.34 14.40 -16.98
N GLY A 255 -16.12 15.51 -17.00
CA GLY A 255 -17.52 15.50 -16.61
C GLY A 255 -17.74 15.40 -15.10
N GLY A 256 -16.70 15.71 -14.31
CA GLY A 256 -16.70 15.61 -12.86
C GLY A 256 -17.57 16.65 -12.14
N THR A 257 -17.71 16.46 -10.83
CA THR A 257 -18.58 17.24 -9.94
C THR A 257 -17.86 18.37 -9.19
N GLY A 258 -16.62 18.70 -9.55
CA GLY A 258 -15.86 19.74 -8.86
C GLY A 258 -15.40 19.31 -7.47
N VAL A 259 -14.74 18.17 -7.36
CA VAL A 259 -14.20 17.64 -6.09
C VAL A 259 -13.00 18.48 -5.63
N ALA A 260 -12.97 18.87 -4.36
CA ALA A 260 -11.80 19.44 -3.70
C ALA A 260 -11.02 18.33 -2.98
N ILE A 261 -9.70 18.32 -3.10
CA ILE A 261 -8.84 17.35 -2.45
C ILE A 261 -7.83 18.09 -1.55
N HIS A 262 -7.78 17.70 -0.28
CA HIS A 262 -6.91 18.28 0.73
C HIS A 262 -5.89 17.25 1.20
N VAL A 263 -4.60 17.57 1.20
CA VAL A 263 -3.56 16.70 1.76
C VAL A 263 -3.37 17.02 3.25
N ARG A 264 -3.26 15.97 4.06
CA ARG A 264 -2.95 16.06 5.50
C ARG A 264 -1.82 15.11 5.84
N SER A 265 -0.82 15.61 6.54
CA SER A 265 0.28 14.80 7.06
C SER A 265 -0.12 14.14 8.37
N GLY A 266 0.02 12.83 8.44
CA GLY A 266 -0.20 12.06 9.66
C GLY A 266 0.88 12.28 10.71
N ALA A 267 0.56 11.95 11.97
CA ALA A 267 1.49 12.05 13.09
C ALA A 267 2.58 10.95 13.09
N GLY A 268 2.43 9.91 12.27
CA GLY A 268 3.42 8.84 12.09
C GLY A 268 3.41 7.74 13.17
N GLY A 269 2.35 7.61 13.96
CA GLY A 269 2.19 6.50 14.90
C GLY A 269 1.34 5.37 14.33
N TYR A 270 1.61 4.12 14.72
CA TYR A 270 0.88 2.95 14.23
C TYR A 270 -0.64 3.07 14.42
N VAL A 271 -1.08 3.59 15.59
CA VAL A 271 -2.51 3.79 15.89
C VAL A 271 -3.16 4.80 14.94
N CYS A 272 -2.38 5.69 14.32
CA CYS A 272 -2.90 6.71 13.40
C CYS A 272 -3.53 6.14 12.12
N GLY A 273 -3.32 4.84 11.83
CA GLY A 273 -4.01 4.12 10.76
C GLY A 273 -5.45 3.67 11.10
N GLU A 274 -5.86 3.76 12.36
CA GLU A 274 -7.24 3.45 12.77
C GLU A 274 -8.21 4.54 12.29
N GLU A 275 -9.37 4.15 11.74
CA GLU A 275 -10.30 5.05 11.06
C GLU A 275 -10.69 6.28 11.91
N SER A 276 -11.04 6.11 13.17
CA SER A 276 -11.48 7.21 14.04
C SER A 276 -10.33 8.05 14.58
N VAL A 277 -9.13 7.47 14.69
CA VAL A 277 -7.90 8.20 15.04
C VAL A 277 -7.52 9.20 13.95
N ILE A 278 -7.65 8.80 12.69
CA ILE A 278 -7.45 9.70 11.54
C ILE A 278 -8.37 10.91 11.65
N LEU A 279 -9.66 10.70 11.97
CA LEU A 279 -10.62 11.79 12.11
C LEU A 279 -10.19 12.77 13.19
N ASN A 280 -9.86 12.29 14.39
CA ASN A 280 -9.37 13.13 15.48
C ASN A 280 -8.11 13.89 15.09
N SER A 281 -7.17 13.23 14.41
CA SER A 281 -5.93 13.87 13.97
C SER A 281 -6.17 14.99 12.95
N ILE A 282 -7.10 14.82 11.99
CA ILE A 282 -7.46 15.86 11.02
C ILE A 282 -8.16 17.04 11.71
N GLU A 283 -8.97 16.77 12.73
CA GLU A 283 -9.69 17.76 13.52
C GLU A 283 -8.77 18.52 14.51
N GLY A 284 -7.50 18.11 14.66
CA GLY A 284 -6.55 18.69 15.60
C GLY A 284 -6.72 18.21 17.04
N GLU A 285 -7.51 17.14 17.21
CA GLU A 285 -7.75 16.50 18.49
C GLU A 285 -6.68 15.43 18.79
N ARG A 286 -6.66 14.96 20.06
CA ARG A 286 -5.77 13.87 20.44
C ARG A 286 -6.01 12.62 19.58
N PRO A 287 -4.98 12.01 18.96
CA PRO A 287 -5.12 10.87 18.07
C PRO A 287 -5.40 9.56 18.85
N VAL A 288 -6.62 9.41 19.33
CA VAL A 288 -7.12 8.22 20.05
C VAL A 288 -8.38 7.70 19.35
N PRO A 289 -8.70 6.38 19.47
CA PRO A 289 -9.91 5.82 18.89
C PRO A 289 -11.19 6.40 19.53
N ARG A 290 -12.22 6.60 18.69
CA ARG A 290 -13.58 6.92 19.13
C ARG A 290 -14.35 5.65 19.48
N TYR A 291 -15.29 5.78 20.43
CA TYR A 291 -16.26 4.70 20.70
C TYR A 291 -17.20 4.54 19.49
N LYS A 292 -17.59 3.30 19.21
CA LYS A 292 -18.52 2.95 18.14
C LYS A 292 -19.71 2.18 18.75
N PRO A 293 -20.99 2.47 18.43
CA PRO A 293 -21.46 3.55 17.58
C PRO A 293 -21.31 4.95 18.21
N PRO A 294 -21.40 6.07 17.43
CA PRO A 294 -21.69 6.13 16.00
C PRO A 294 -20.50 5.70 15.13
N PHE A 295 -20.82 5.19 13.92
CA PHE A 295 -19.80 4.90 12.91
C PHE A 295 -19.45 6.16 12.10
N ALA A 296 -18.29 6.21 11.48
CA ALA A 296 -17.87 7.34 10.65
C ALA A 296 -18.84 7.62 9.49
N THR A 297 -19.53 6.60 8.98
CA THR A 297 -20.57 6.72 7.96
C THR A 297 -21.78 7.54 8.42
N ASP A 298 -21.99 7.66 9.72
CA ASP A 298 -23.08 8.41 10.31
C ASP A 298 -22.57 9.76 10.86
N ILE A 299 -21.54 9.72 11.73
CA ILE A 299 -20.91 10.89 12.35
C ILE A 299 -19.38 10.72 12.28
N GLY A 300 -18.78 11.32 11.26
CA GLY A 300 -17.35 11.25 10.98
C GLY A 300 -16.62 12.58 11.14
N LEU A 301 -15.86 12.98 10.11
CA LEU A 301 -15.02 14.16 10.10
C LEU A 301 -15.85 15.44 10.23
N PHE A 302 -15.53 16.26 11.23
CA PHE A 302 -16.25 17.49 11.58
C PHE A 302 -17.78 17.26 11.76
N GLY A 303 -18.16 16.09 12.31
CA GLY A 303 -19.55 15.72 12.52
C GLY A 303 -20.31 15.31 11.24
N ARG A 304 -19.65 15.24 10.08
CA ARG A 304 -20.27 14.90 8.79
C ARG A 304 -20.15 13.41 8.47
N PRO A 305 -21.12 12.80 7.77
CA PRO A 305 -20.99 11.43 7.27
C PRO A 305 -19.71 11.27 6.43
N THR A 306 -18.89 10.32 6.81
CA THR A 306 -17.55 10.17 6.23
C THR A 306 -17.31 8.78 5.69
N LEU A 307 -16.93 8.73 4.42
CA LEU A 307 -16.39 7.53 3.79
C LEU A 307 -14.89 7.44 4.08
N ILE A 308 -14.43 6.39 4.73
CA ILE A 308 -12.98 6.16 4.92
C ILE A 308 -12.57 4.95 4.09
N ASN A 309 -11.61 5.12 3.19
CA ASN A 309 -11.04 4.05 2.37
C ASN A 309 -9.51 4.10 2.39
N ASN A 310 -8.88 2.92 2.45
CA ASN A 310 -7.44 2.80 2.26
C ASN A 310 -7.04 3.17 0.83
N ALA A 311 -5.82 3.71 0.63
CA ALA A 311 -5.31 4.15 -0.67
C ALA A 311 -5.30 3.02 -1.71
N GLU A 312 -4.83 1.80 -1.38
CA GLU A 312 -4.86 0.65 -2.29
C GLU A 312 -6.30 0.30 -2.71
N THR A 313 -7.28 0.45 -1.83
CA THR A 313 -8.69 0.19 -2.17
C THR A 313 -9.18 1.13 -3.27
N LEU A 314 -8.87 2.42 -3.16
CA LEU A 314 -9.26 3.41 -4.17
C LEU A 314 -8.52 3.19 -5.49
N CYS A 315 -7.23 2.87 -5.43
CA CYS A 315 -6.48 2.48 -6.63
C CYS A 315 -7.07 1.22 -7.29
N ALA A 316 -7.49 0.22 -6.51
CA ALA A 316 -8.09 -1.00 -7.04
C ALA A 316 -9.44 -0.76 -7.74
N VAL A 317 -10.20 0.25 -7.32
CA VAL A 317 -11.44 0.65 -8.02
C VAL A 317 -11.17 1.00 -9.49
N THR A 318 -10.04 1.62 -9.81
CA THR A 318 -9.74 2.03 -11.18
C THR A 318 -9.58 0.84 -12.14
N THR A 319 -9.12 -0.31 -11.66
CA THR A 319 -8.89 -1.50 -12.49
C THR A 319 -10.18 -2.24 -12.87
N ILE A 320 -11.29 -1.97 -12.17
CA ILE A 320 -12.54 -2.71 -12.34
C ILE A 320 -13.30 -2.26 -13.59
N PHE A 321 -13.17 -1.00 -13.98
CA PHE A 321 -13.91 -0.42 -15.10
C PHE A 321 -13.29 -0.74 -16.46
N ASP A 322 -12.06 -1.22 -16.47
CA ASP A 322 -11.30 -1.45 -17.70
C ASP A 322 -11.50 -2.87 -18.27
N SER A 323 -11.35 -3.86 -17.49
CA SER A 323 -11.64 -5.30 -17.66
C SER A 323 -11.37 -5.90 -16.31
N PRO A 324 -12.38 -6.32 -15.54
CA PRO A 324 -12.12 -6.76 -14.17
C PRO A 324 -11.09 -7.88 -14.19
N PRO A 325 -9.85 -7.61 -13.74
CA PRO A 325 -8.86 -8.66 -13.61
C PRO A 325 -9.31 -9.60 -12.48
N PRO A 326 -8.78 -10.83 -12.43
CA PRO A 326 -8.94 -11.63 -11.22
C PRO A 326 -8.53 -10.77 -10.01
N PRO A 327 -9.18 -10.95 -8.85
CA PRO A 327 -8.87 -10.16 -7.67
C PRO A 327 -7.39 -10.30 -7.32
N THR A 328 -6.69 -9.17 -7.20
CA THR A 328 -5.29 -9.13 -6.80
C THR A 328 -5.13 -8.46 -5.44
N LYS A 329 -4.00 -8.67 -4.79
CA LYS A 329 -3.57 -8.01 -3.56
C LYS A 329 -2.11 -7.57 -3.71
N LEU A 330 -1.80 -6.36 -3.25
CA LEU A 330 -0.42 -5.93 -3.11
C LEU A 330 0.19 -6.56 -1.86
N VAL A 331 1.31 -7.26 -2.06
CA VAL A 331 2.09 -7.94 -1.02
C VAL A 331 3.47 -7.32 -0.97
N PRO A 332 3.73 -6.43 0.00
CA PRO A 332 5.08 -6.02 0.35
C PRO A 332 5.84 -7.22 0.91
N LEU A 333 6.96 -7.58 0.28
CA LEU A 333 7.80 -8.70 0.69
C LEU A 333 9.19 -8.21 1.09
N SER A 334 9.62 -8.56 2.30
CA SER A 334 10.89 -8.17 2.89
C SER A 334 11.49 -9.29 3.73
N GLY A 335 12.64 -9.04 4.38
CA GLY A 335 13.37 -10.03 5.17
C GLY A 335 14.40 -10.79 4.36
N ASP A 336 14.53 -12.09 4.59
CA ASP A 336 15.54 -12.95 3.94
C ASP A 336 15.11 -13.32 2.51
N VAL A 337 15.06 -12.33 1.63
CA VAL A 337 14.66 -12.51 0.22
C VAL A 337 15.71 -11.92 -0.73
N PRO A 338 16.02 -12.58 -1.85
CA PRO A 338 16.90 -12.04 -2.88
C PRO A 338 16.36 -10.78 -3.55
N ARG A 339 15.05 -10.69 -3.69
CA ARG A 339 14.36 -9.58 -4.37
C ARG A 339 13.24 -9.02 -3.48
N PRO A 340 13.56 -8.23 -2.41
CA PRO A 340 12.55 -7.55 -1.63
C PRO A 340 11.84 -6.49 -2.47
N GLY A 341 10.52 -6.33 -2.29
CA GLY A 341 9.76 -5.35 -3.05
C GLY A 341 8.26 -5.54 -2.93
N LEU A 342 7.53 -4.82 -3.79
CA LEU A 342 6.09 -4.86 -3.87
C LEU A 342 5.65 -5.81 -4.98
N TYR A 343 4.87 -6.82 -4.63
CA TYR A 343 4.33 -7.82 -5.54
C TYR A 343 2.82 -7.70 -5.64
N GLU A 344 2.29 -7.67 -6.87
CA GLU A 344 0.86 -7.81 -7.09
C GLU A 344 0.54 -9.27 -7.31
N VAL A 345 -0.21 -9.85 -6.38
CA VAL A 345 -0.44 -11.28 -6.29
C VAL A 345 -1.90 -11.58 -6.61
N PRO A 346 -2.21 -12.47 -7.56
CA PRO A 346 -3.56 -12.96 -7.77
C PRO A 346 -4.11 -13.66 -6.51
N VAL A 347 -5.38 -13.42 -6.20
CA VAL A 347 -6.11 -14.11 -5.12
C VAL A 347 -7.34 -14.79 -5.74
N ASP A 348 -7.04 -15.72 -6.63
CA ASP A 348 -8.01 -16.44 -7.47
C ASP A 348 -8.22 -17.91 -7.04
N GLY A 349 -7.65 -18.28 -5.89
CA GLY A 349 -7.68 -19.64 -5.36
C GLY A 349 -6.56 -20.56 -5.85
N ASN A 350 -5.67 -20.08 -6.75
CA ASN A 350 -4.55 -20.88 -7.28
C ASN A 350 -3.19 -20.45 -6.71
N MET A 351 -3.02 -19.15 -6.42
CA MET A 351 -1.78 -18.63 -5.86
C MET A 351 -1.58 -19.11 -4.44
N THR A 352 -0.33 -19.47 -4.10
CA THR A 352 0.09 -19.94 -2.79
C THR A 352 1.28 -19.14 -2.29
N TRP A 353 1.65 -19.26 -1.00
CA TRP A 353 2.87 -18.64 -0.48
C TRP A 353 4.12 -19.16 -1.19
N ALA A 354 4.17 -20.46 -1.53
CA ALA A 354 5.29 -21.01 -2.33
C ALA A 354 5.42 -20.28 -3.68
N GLY A 355 4.30 -19.97 -4.33
CA GLY A 355 4.27 -19.19 -5.57
C GLY A 355 4.79 -17.76 -5.37
N VAL A 356 4.36 -17.06 -4.32
CA VAL A 356 4.84 -15.70 -3.99
C VAL A 356 6.33 -15.69 -3.70
N LEU A 357 6.82 -16.66 -2.93
CA LEU A 357 8.24 -16.83 -2.63
C LEU A 357 9.07 -17.07 -3.90
N ALA A 358 8.55 -17.89 -4.82
CA ALA A 358 9.20 -18.14 -6.11
C ALA A 358 9.30 -16.86 -6.96
N MET A 359 8.27 -16.01 -6.98
CA MET A 359 8.32 -14.69 -7.66
C MET A 359 9.47 -13.83 -7.12
N ALA A 360 9.80 -13.94 -5.83
CA ALA A 360 10.89 -13.21 -5.17
C ALA A 360 12.25 -13.94 -5.24
N GLY A 361 12.31 -15.11 -5.88
CA GLY A 361 13.52 -15.91 -6.01
C GLY A 361 13.91 -16.66 -4.74
N VAL A 362 12.95 -16.93 -3.87
CA VAL A 362 13.13 -17.67 -2.61
C VAL A 362 12.77 -19.13 -2.80
N MET A 363 13.61 -20.02 -2.37
CA MET A 363 13.28 -21.45 -2.26
C MET A 363 12.51 -21.69 -0.95
N PRO A 364 11.26 -22.19 -0.98
CA PRO A 364 10.46 -22.42 0.24
C PRO A 364 11.19 -23.24 1.30
N ALA A 365 11.99 -24.25 0.91
CA ALA A 365 12.79 -25.08 1.82
C ALA A 365 13.87 -24.32 2.63
N ARG A 366 14.15 -23.06 2.29
CA ARG A 366 15.06 -22.18 3.02
C ARG A 366 14.35 -21.16 3.91
N VAL A 367 13.05 -21.28 4.06
CA VAL A 367 12.25 -20.37 4.88
C VAL A 367 11.86 -21.08 6.16
N GLN A 368 12.19 -20.48 7.30
CA GLN A 368 11.77 -20.96 8.61
C GLN A 368 10.31 -20.62 8.88
N ALA A 369 9.90 -19.40 8.53
CA ALA A 369 8.53 -18.93 8.62
C ALA A 369 8.32 -17.65 7.80
N LEU A 370 7.06 -17.28 7.57
CA LEU A 370 6.68 -15.93 7.19
C LEU A 370 6.04 -15.24 8.39
N LEU A 371 6.36 -13.98 8.62
CA LEU A 371 5.62 -13.11 9.52
C LEU A 371 4.66 -12.25 8.68
N LEU A 372 3.36 -12.53 8.77
CA LEU A 372 2.31 -11.79 8.09
C LEU A 372 1.70 -10.76 9.02
N GLY A 373 1.55 -9.50 8.57
CA GLY A 373 0.87 -8.46 9.32
C GLY A 373 1.64 -7.99 10.56
N GLY A 374 2.96 -8.16 10.58
CA GLY A 374 3.85 -7.59 11.58
C GLY A 374 3.36 -7.71 13.03
N PRO A 375 3.22 -6.56 13.75
CA PRO A 375 2.85 -6.53 15.17
C PRO A 375 1.43 -6.99 15.49
N SER A 376 0.55 -7.04 14.51
CA SER A 376 -0.84 -7.51 14.64
C SER A 376 -1.09 -8.86 13.98
N GLY A 377 -0.02 -9.48 13.46
CA GLY A 377 -0.10 -10.62 12.58
C GLY A 377 0.18 -11.98 13.21
N ARG A 378 0.67 -12.90 12.38
CA ARG A 378 1.01 -14.26 12.79
C ARG A 378 2.20 -14.82 12.02
N PHE A 379 2.80 -15.87 12.55
CA PHE A 379 3.77 -16.68 11.81
C PHE A 379 3.02 -17.72 10.95
N VAL A 380 3.47 -17.88 9.71
CA VAL A 380 3.02 -18.92 8.77
C VAL A 380 4.16 -19.89 8.57
N LEU A 381 3.89 -21.16 8.76
CA LEU A 381 4.88 -22.22 8.70
C LEU A 381 5.00 -22.82 7.29
N PRO A 382 6.13 -23.49 6.96
CA PRO A 382 6.34 -24.12 5.66
C PRO A 382 5.23 -25.10 5.24
N GLU A 383 4.58 -25.77 6.19
CA GLU A 383 3.49 -26.69 5.95
C GLU A 383 2.22 -26.00 5.39
N GLU A 384 2.11 -24.67 5.59
CA GLU A 384 1.01 -23.85 5.07
C GLU A 384 1.32 -23.25 3.68
N PHE A 385 2.57 -23.36 3.18
CA PHE A 385 2.99 -22.62 1.98
C PHE A 385 2.29 -23.04 0.69
N ASP A 386 1.79 -24.26 0.63
CA ASP A 386 1.04 -24.76 -0.53
C ASP A 386 -0.48 -24.52 -0.42
N THR A 387 -0.92 -23.91 0.68
CA THR A 387 -2.33 -23.53 0.85
C THR A 387 -2.66 -22.34 -0.06
N PRO A 388 -3.78 -22.36 -0.81
CA PRO A 388 -4.23 -21.24 -1.60
C PRO A 388 -4.41 -19.97 -0.77
N LEU A 389 -3.97 -18.83 -1.34
CA LEU A 389 -4.11 -17.55 -0.68
C LEU A 389 -5.55 -17.07 -0.69
N GLU A 390 -6.01 -16.64 0.48
CA GLU A 390 -7.32 -16.00 0.65
C GLU A 390 -7.13 -14.52 1.00
N MET A 391 -7.97 -13.66 0.42
CA MET A 391 -7.91 -12.21 0.62
C MET A 391 -7.87 -11.82 2.11
N ARG A 392 -8.70 -12.45 2.93
CA ARG A 392 -8.76 -12.18 4.38
C ARG A 392 -7.49 -12.61 5.12
N GLY A 393 -6.86 -13.69 4.67
CA GLY A 393 -5.63 -14.22 5.27
C GLY A 393 -4.42 -13.32 5.07
N LEU A 394 -4.47 -12.44 4.06
CA LEU A 394 -3.37 -11.54 3.74
C LEU A 394 -3.35 -10.24 4.57
N GLY A 395 -4.42 -9.90 5.28
CA GLY A 395 -4.48 -8.68 6.07
C GLY A 395 -4.15 -7.41 5.26
N ALA A 396 -3.26 -6.57 5.76
CA ALA A 396 -2.72 -5.41 5.03
C ALA A 396 -1.70 -5.80 3.94
N GLY A 397 -1.24 -7.04 3.90
CA GLY A 397 -0.33 -7.58 2.89
C GLY A 397 1.15 -7.65 3.33
N GLY A 398 1.54 -7.00 4.42
CA GLY A 398 2.94 -6.98 4.88
C GLY A 398 3.45 -8.38 5.21
N THR A 399 4.54 -8.77 4.55
CA THR A 399 5.12 -10.11 4.68
C THR A 399 6.63 -10.03 4.87
N VAL A 400 7.13 -10.59 5.97
CA VAL A 400 8.55 -10.70 6.26
C VAL A 400 8.97 -12.16 6.19
N VAL A 401 9.92 -12.46 5.32
CA VAL A 401 10.48 -13.82 5.18
C VAL A 401 11.56 -14.00 6.23
N LEU A 402 11.44 -15.06 7.00
CA LEU A 402 12.39 -15.43 8.05
C LEU A 402 13.15 -16.68 7.62
N GLY A 403 14.45 -16.52 7.40
CA GLY A 403 15.37 -17.60 7.03
C GLY A 403 15.74 -18.51 8.21
N PRO A 404 16.54 -19.56 7.98
CA PRO A 404 16.82 -20.62 8.96
C PRO A 404 17.55 -20.17 10.24
N GLY A 405 18.06 -18.96 10.29
CA GLY A 405 18.76 -18.40 11.46
C GLY A 405 17.96 -17.34 12.21
N ALA A 406 16.69 -17.18 11.88
CA ALA A 406 15.86 -16.15 12.50
C ALA A 406 15.58 -16.47 13.98
N ASP A 407 15.91 -15.53 14.86
CA ASP A 407 15.61 -15.63 16.30
C ASP A 407 14.14 -15.26 16.56
N ILE A 408 13.28 -16.27 16.51
CA ILE A 408 11.84 -16.12 16.69
C ILE A 408 11.48 -15.52 18.04
N ALA A 409 12.16 -15.90 19.10
CA ALA A 409 11.91 -15.38 20.45
C ALA A 409 12.24 -13.88 20.53
N ARG A 410 13.37 -13.46 19.97
CA ARG A 410 13.75 -12.05 19.89
C ARG A 410 12.76 -11.23 19.03
N ILE A 411 12.38 -11.76 17.88
CA ILE A 411 11.40 -11.11 16.98
C ILE A 411 10.07 -10.93 17.74
N THR A 412 9.57 -11.97 18.40
CA THR A 412 8.32 -11.93 19.15
C THR A 412 8.36 -10.89 20.29
N ARG A 413 9.46 -10.85 21.06
CA ARG A 413 9.66 -9.82 22.10
C ARG A 413 9.71 -8.41 21.50
N SER A 414 10.35 -8.25 20.35
CA SER A 414 10.43 -6.95 19.65
C SER A 414 9.05 -6.47 19.19
N LEU A 415 8.20 -7.37 18.68
CA LEU A 415 6.82 -7.06 18.28
C LEU A 415 5.97 -6.66 19.50
N GLY A 416 6.09 -7.39 20.61
CA GLY A 416 5.43 -7.03 21.86
C GLY A 416 5.86 -5.64 22.38
N ALA A 417 7.16 -5.37 22.37
CA ALA A 417 7.72 -4.08 22.78
C ALA A 417 7.27 -2.94 21.84
N TYR A 418 7.15 -3.21 20.53
CA TYR A 418 6.60 -2.27 19.57
C TYR A 418 5.16 -1.91 19.91
N ASN A 419 4.27 -2.90 20.11
CA ASN A 419 2.88 -2.67 20.48
C ASN A 419 2.73 -1.87 21.78
N ALA A 420 3.58 -2.12 22.77
CA ALA A 420 3.59 -1.38 24.03
C ALA A 420 3.97 0.11 23.83
N ARG A 421 4.91 0.41 22.92
CA ARG A 421 5.29 1.80 22.60
C ARG A 421 4.25 2.53 21.77
N GLU A 422 3.59 1.83 20.87
CA GLU A 422 2.60 2.39 19.95
C GLU A 422 1.20 2.51 20.57
N SER A 423 0.98 1.99 21.77
CA SER A 423 -0.29 2.14 22.48
C SER A 423 -0.58 3.63 22.73
N CYS A 424 -1.74 4.11 22.26
CA CYS A 424 -2.17 5.49 22.50
C CYS A 424 -2.50 5.81 23.96
N GLY A 425 -2.60 4.76 24.81
CA GLY A 425 -2.89 4.88 26.24
C GLY A 425 -4.35 5.10 26.61
N GLU A 426 -5.27 5.11 25.65
CA GLU A 426 -6.69 5.41 25.92
C GLU A 426 -7.38 4.33 26.73
N CYS A 427 -7.40 3.09 26.23
CA CYS A 427 -8.09 2.00 26.92
C CYS A 427 -7.16 1.19 27.82
N THR A 428 -7.61 0.85 29.04
CA THR A 428 -6.83 0.11 30.04
C THR A 428 -6.35 -1.25 29.54
N PRO A 429 -7.16 -2.09 28.85
CA PRO A 429 -6.70 -3.40 28.39
C PRO A 429 -5.48 -3.32 27.49
N CYS A 430 -5.43 -2.36 26.57
CA CYS A 430 -4.28 -2.13 25.69
C CYS A 430 -3.10 -1.50 26.47
N ARG A 431 -3.33 -0.39 27.18
CA ARG A 431 -2.28 0.37 27.89
C ARG A 431 -1.51 -0.50 28.88
N GLU A 432 -2.23 -1.16 29.79
CA GLU A 432 -1.62 -2.03 30.80
C GLU A 432 -1.25 -3.39 30.25
N GLY A 433 -2.10 -3.95 29.38
CA GLY A 433 -1.93 -5.30 28.82
C GLY A 433 -0.68 -5.42 27.97
N THR A 434 -0.41 -4.47 27.06
CA THR A 434 0.80 -4.52 26.22
C THR A 434 2.08 -4.41 27.04
N GLN A 435 2.11 -3.54 28.05
CA GLN A 435 3.25 -3.41 28.98
C GLN A 435 3.46 -4.71 29.78
N ARG A 436 2.37 -5.28 30.30
CA ARG A 436 2.44 -6.52 31.05
C ARG A 436 2.85 -7.70 30.19
N LEU A 437 2.40 -7.75 28.93
CA LEU A 437 2.79 -8.78 27.97
C LEU A 437 4.31 -8.77 27.74
N VAL A 438 4.92 -7.60 27.57
CA VAL A 438 6.38 -7.46 27.45
C VAL A 438 7.11 -8.05 28.66
N GLN A 439 6.61 -7.77 29.88
CA GLN A 439 7.22 -8.31 31.12
C GLN A 439 7.12 -9.84 31.18
N LEU A 440 5.97 -10.40 30.81
CA LEU A 440 5.75 -11.86 30.83
C LEU A 440 6.56 -12.59 29.77
N LEU A 441 6.88 -11.93 28.66
CA LEU A 441 7.73 -12.46 27.58
C LEU A 441 9.21 -12.60 27.96
N ALA A 442 9.62 -12.18 29.15
CA ALA A 442 10.95 -12.49 29.69
C ALA A 442 11.09 -14.01 29.98
N ASP A 443 10.05 -14.67 30.51
CA ASP A 443 9.98 -16.13 30.71
C ASP A 443 8.58 -16.63 30.30
N PRO A 444 8.29 -16.73 28.98
CA PRO A 444 6.95 -17.00 28.51
C PRO A 444 6.51 -18.45 28.80
N VAL A 445 7.43 -19.38 28.99
CA VAL A 445 7.15 -20.76 29.35
C VAL A 445 6.56 -20.80 30.78
N ALA A 446 7.22 -20.17 31.74
CA ALA A 446 6.75 -20.10 33.13
C ALA A 446 5.46 -19.29 33.30
N HIS A 447 5.13 -18.43 32.34
CA HIS A 447 4.00 -17.53 32.43
C HIS A 447 2.91 -17.79 31.38
N ARG A 448 2.90 -18.94 30.72
CA ARG A 448 2.01 -19.27 29.61
C ARG A 448 0.55 -18.99 29.91
N GLU A 449 0.00 -19.52 30.99
CA GLU A 449 -1.40 -19.31 31.37
C GLU A 449 -1.75 -17.83 31.59
N ARG A 450 -0.82 -17.06 32.18
CA ARG A 450 -1.02 -15.62 32.38
C ARG A 450 -0.98 -14.84 31.09
N ILE A 451 -0.14 -15.23 30.15
CA ILE A 451 -0.05 -14.64 28.79
C ILE A 451 -1.37 -14.90 28.06
N ASP A 452 -1.86 -16.14 28.06
CA ASP A 452 -3.09 -16.51 27.36
C ASP A 452 -4.30 -15.74 27.94
N ALA A 453 -4.46 -15.70 29.27
CA ALA A 453 -5.53 -14.93 29.92
C ALA A 453 -5.43 -13.41 29.66
N LEU A 454 -4.22 -12.87 29.65
CA LEU A 454 -4.01 -11.45 29.36
C LEU A 454 -4.37 -11.10 27.90
N ILE A 455 -3.98 -11.96 26.95
CA ILE A 455 -4.30 -11.81 25.54
C ILE A 455 -5.81 -11.87 25.31
N GLU A 456 -6.52 -12.79 26.00
CA GLU A 456 -7.98 -12.86 25.96
C GLU A 456 -8.62 -11.54 26.37
N VAL A 457 -8.24 -10.99 27.53
CA VAL A 457 -8.75 -9.70 28.01
C VAL A 457 -8.43 -8.57 27.02
N MET A 458 -7.21 -8.53 26.49
CA MET A 458 -6.82 -7.52 25.49
C MET A 458 -7.66 -7.65 24.20
N THR A 459 -7.92 -8.86 23.75
CA THR A 459 -8.70 -9.12 22.54
C THR A 459 -10.14 -8.68 22.68
N GLU A 460 -10.79 -8.99 23.81
CA GLU A 460 -12.22 -8.75 24.01
C GLU A 460 -12.52 -7.30 24.45
N ALA A 461 -11.61 -6.65 25.16
CA ALA A 461 -11.91 -5.38 25.82
C ALA A 461 -11.11 -4.17 25.29
N SER A 462 -10.21 -4.35 24.33
CA SER A 462 -9.51 -3.22 23.71
C SER A 462 -10.39 -2.45 22.74
N LEU A 463 -10.23 -1.13 22.73
CA LEU A 463 -11.06 -0.22 21.94
C LEU A 463 -10.77 -0.31 20.41
N CYS A 464 -9.56 -0.73 20.03
CA CYS A 464 -9.15 -0.83 18.62
C CYS A 464 -8.28 -2.07 18.36
N ALA A 465 -7.98 -2.28 17.07
CA ALA A 465 -7.22 -3.44 16.60
C ALA A 465 -5.80 -3.52 17.18
N LEU A 466 -5.14 -2.41 17.54
CA LEU A 466 -3.81 -2.47 18.14
C LEU A 466 -3.83 -3.36 19.39
N GLY A 467 -4.65 -3.03 20.39
CA GLY A 467 -4.75 -3.84 21.60
C GLY A 467 -5.35 -5.22 21.35
N GLY A 468 -6.41 -5.29 20.56
CA GLY A 468 -7.12 -6.55 20.25
C GLY A 468 -6.30 -7.57 19.46
N MET A 469 -5.26 -7.12 18.74
CA MET A 469 -4.41 -8.00 17.94
C MET A 469 -2.98 -8.15 18.44
N ALA A 470 -2.55 -7.36 19.43
CA ALA A 470 -1.17 -7.35 19.92
C ALA A 470 -0.68 -8.71 20.43
N GLY A 471 -1.59 -9.57 20.88
CA GLY A 471 -1.29 -10.92 21.34
C GLY A 471 -1.08 -11.96 20.22
N ARG A 472 -1.57 -11.70 19.02
CA ARG A 472 -1.56 -12.68 17.91
C ARG A 472 -0.17 -13.21 17.56
N PRO A 473 0.86 -12.36 17.33
CA PRO A 473 2.21 -12.86 17.02
C PRO A 473 2.80 -13.63 18.20
N VAL A 474 2.46 -13.28 19.44
CA VAL A 474 2.91 -13.98 20.65
C VAL A 474 2.31 -15.39 20.70
N THR A 475 1.00 -15.50 20.63
CA THR A 475 0.30 -16.80 20.62
C THR A 475 0.79 -17.68 19.46
N SER A 476 0.91 -17.11 18.27
CA SER A 476 1.40 -17.81 17.08
C SER A 476 2.83 -18.32 17.26
N ALA A 477 3.75 -17.51 17.78
CA ALA A 477 5.14 -17.89 18.02
C ALA A 477 5.26 -18.98 19.08
N LEU A 478 4.57 -18.82 20.23
CA LEU A 478 4.62 -19.79 21.32
C LEU A 478 4.03 -21.15 20.94
N THR A 479 3.09 -21.15 19.98
CA THR A 479 2.48 -22.40 19.49
C THR A 479 3.35 -23.05 18.43
N ALA A 480 3.90 -22.28 17.50
CA ALA A 480 4.65 -22.78 16.35
C ALA A 480 6.12 -23.12 16.69
N PHE A 481 6.72 -22.43 17.67
CA PHE A 481 8.15 -22.52 18.01
C PHE A 481 8.38 -22.60 19.53
N PRO A 482 7.78 -23.56 20.25
CA PRO A 482 7.93 -23.67 21.70
C PRO A 482 9.40 -23.74 22.14
N ASP A 483 10.24 -24.52 21.45
CA ASP A 483 11.64 -24.74 21.78
C ASP A 483 12.49 -23.45 21.71
N ALA A 484 12.11 -22.49 20.84
CA ALA A 484 12.81 -21.21 20.73
C ALA A 484 12.75 -20.38 22.02
N PHE A 485 11.77 -20.63 22.87
CA PHE A 485 11.57 -19.93 24.14
C PHE A 485 12.18 -20.69 25.33
N GLU A 486 12.35 -21.99 25.25
CA GLU A 486 13.00 -22.80 26.29
C GLU A 486 14.50 -22.52 26.41
N LEU A 487 15.19 -22.40 25.26
CA LEU A 487 16.63 -22.14 25.20
C LEU A 487 17.02 -20.78 25.79
N THR A 488 16.17 -19.77 25.63
CA THR A 488 16.42 -18.42 26.16
C THR A 488 16.27 -18.35 27.68
N ALA A 489 15.36 -19.11 28.27
CA ALA A 489 15.19 -19.20 29.73
C ALA A 489 16.39 -19.81 30.43
N VAL A 490 17.11 -20.73 29.78
CA VAL A 490 18.32 -21.39 30.34
C VAL A 490 19.53 -20.46 30.29
N THR A 491 19.73 -19.72 29.19
CA THR A 491 20.88 -18.81 29.01
C THR A 491 20.80 -17.60 29.95
N GLU A 492 19.65 -17.05 30.22
CA GLU A 492 19.48 -15.94 31.15
C GLU A 492 19.56 -16.36 32.62
N ARG A 493 19.18 -17.60 32.97
CA ARG A 493 19.36 -18.17 34.33
C ARG A 493 20.82 -18.50 34.62
N SER A 494 21.61 -18.82 33.61
CA SER A 494 23.05 -19.14 33.75
C SER A 494 23.93 -17.88 33.80
N ALA A 495 23.39 -16.70 33.47
CA ALA A 495 24.06 -15.42 33.48
C ALA A 495 23.76 -14.56 34.72
N ARG A 496 22.94 -15.08 35.64
CA ARG A 496 22.67 -14.52 36.98
C ARG A 496 23.35 -15.34 38.05
#